data_b05b56506150157b3574911c9eeefb2a
#
_entry.id   b05b56506150157b3574911c9eeefb2a
#
_cell.length_a   1.000
_cell.length_b   1.000
_cell.length_c   1.000
_cell.angle_alpha   90.00
_cell.angle_beta   90.00
_cell.angle_gamma   90.00
#
_symmetry.space_group_name_H-M   'P 1'
#
loop_
_entity.id
_entity.type
_entity.pdbx_description
1 polymer ?
#
loop_
_entity_poly.entity_id
_entity_poly.type
_entity_poly.pdbx_seq_one_letter_code
_entity_poly.pdbx_strand_id
1 'polypeptide(L)'
;MWALKPYSSARDEYSGAEASVFLDANENPYNAPNNRYPDPLQRELKALIAEQKGVKVESIFLGNGSDEAIDLIFRAFCQPGVDNVVAIEPTYGMYKKHGKSSR
;
A
#
# COMPACT_ATOMS: atom_id res chain seq x y z
N MET A 1 18.72 2.10 6.44
CA MET A 1 17.30 1.91 6.10
C MET A 1 17.00 0.49 5.60
N TRP A 2 17.89 -0.14 4.88
CA TRP A 2 17.73 -1.48 4.28
C TRP A 2 17.73 -2.68 5.24
N ALA A 3 18.03 -2.47 6.51
CA ALA A 3 18.08 -3.52 7.54
C ALA A 3 16.79 -3.69 8.35
N LEU A 4 15.76 -2.87 8.09
CA LEU A 4 14.49 -2.97 8.78
C LEU A 4 13.66 -4.09 8.16
N LYS A 5 13.24 -5.04 9.00
CA LYS A 5 12.27 -6.06 8.58
C LYS A 5 10.89 -5.38 8.39
N PRO A 6 10.18 -5.69 7.31
CA PRO A 6 8.79 -5.27 7.18
C PRO A 6 7.97 -5.79 8.37
N TYR A 7 6.94 -5.04 8.72
CA TYR A 7 5.96 -5.52 9.70
C TYR A 7 5.21 -6.73 9.12
N SER A 8 5.09 -7.79 9.91
CA SER A 8 4.19 -8.91 9.64
C SER A 8 3.19 -9.03 10.78
N SER A 9 1.94 -9.30 10.48
CA SER A 9 0.93 -9.57 11.50
C SER A 9 1.02 -11.02 11.97
N ALA A 10 0.49 -11.33 13.17
CA ALA A 10 0.39 -12.70 13.65
C ALA A 10 -0.40 -13.59 12.66
N ARG A 11 -1.38 -13.02 11.97
CA ARG A 11 -2.16 -13.69 10.94
C ARG A 11 -1.34 -14.02 9.69
N ASP A 12 -0.42 -13.15 9.29
CA ASP A 12 0.50 -13.41 8.16
C ASP A 12 1.53 -14.50 8.48
N GLU A 13 1.92 -14.61 9.75
CA GLU A 13 2.90 -15.62 10.21
C GLU A 13 2.27 -17.00 10.47
N TYR A 14 0.94 -17.06 10.54
CA TYR A 14 0.22 -18.32 10.75
C TYR A 14 0.18 -19.13 9.46
N SER A 15 0.79 -20.32 9.52
CA SER A 15 0.86 -21.26 8.38
C SER A 15 0.05 -22.56 8.61
N GLY A 16 -0.82 -22.57 9.60
CA GLY A 16 -1.67 -23.72 9.94
C GLY A 16 -2.88 -23.90 9.02
N ALA A 17 -3.72 -24.89 9.37
CA ALA A 17 -5.01 -25.08 8.72
C ALA A 17 -5.93 -23.86 8.92
N GLU A 18 -6.94 -23.73 8.05
CA GLU A 18 -7.89 -22.61 8.12
C GLU A 18 -8.47 -22.45 9.54
N ALA A 19 -8.24 -21.29 10.13
CA ALA A 19 -8.66 -21.03 11.51
C ALA A 19 -10.17 -20.77 11.55
N SER A 20 -10.88 -21.48 12.42
CA SER A 20 -12.31 -21.26 12.66
C SER A 20 -12.59 -20.12 13.64
N VAL A 21 -11.61 -19.78 14.50
CA VAL A 21 -11.69 -18.70 15.48
C VAL A 21 -10.42 -17.87 15.42
N PHE A 22 -10.57 -16.55 15.30
CA PHE A 22 -9.46 -15.58 15.27
C PHE A 22 -9.38 -14.87 16.62
N LEU A 23 -8.24 -15.02 17.32
CA LEU A 23 -7.91 -14.37 18.59
C LEU A 23 -6.58 -13.58 18.49
N ASP A 24 -6.13 -13.30 17.29
CA ASP A 24 -4.87 -12.70 16.98
C ASP A 24 -4.88 -11.16 16.99
N ALA A 25 -6.08 -10.56 17.04
CA ALA A 25 -6.23 -9.12 17.01
C ALA A 25 -7.46 -8.67 17.82
N ASN A 26 -7.42 -7.40 18.26
CA ASN A 26 -8.55 -6.78 18.97
C ASN A 26 -9.61 -6.29 17.96
N GLU A 27 -10.38 -7.22 17.45
CA GLU A 27 -11.43 -6.99 16.46
C GLU A 27 -12.81 -6.95 17.09
N ASN A 28 -13.72 -6.15 16.51
CA ASN A 28 -15.13 -6.15 16.91
C ASN A 28 -15.81 -7.45 16.44
N PRO A 29 -16.38 -8.28 17.34
CA PRO A 29 -17.07 -9.51 16.94
C PRO A 29 -18.45 -9.27 16.29
N TYR A 30 -18.95 -8.04 16.35
CA TYR A 30 -20.29 -7.67 15.86
C TYR A 30 -20.19 -6.85 14.56
N ASN A 31 -21.35 -6.64 13.92
CA ASN A 31 -21.49 -5.79 12.74
C ASN A 31 -20.76 -6.29 11.49
N ALA A 32 -20.78 -7.58 11.23
CA ALA A 32 -20.33 -8.13 9.96
C ALA A 32 -21.07 -7.44 8.77
N PRO A 33 -20.43 -7.28 7.59
CA PRO A 33 -19.13 -7.86 7.21
C PRO A 33 -17.90 -6.95 7.46
N ASN A 34 -18.09 -5.69 7.89
CA ASN A 34 -17.01 -4.70 7.93
C ASN A 34 -16.42 -4.51 9.33
N ASN A 35 -16.43 -5.56 10.15
CA ASN A 35 -16.04 -5.53 11.55
C ASN A 35 -14.63 -6.07 11.80
N ARG A 36 -14.00 -6.65 10.81
CA ARG A 36 -12.65 -7.22 10.89
C ARG A 36 -11.61 -6.29 10.26
N TYR A 37 -10.37 -6.41 10.72
CA TYR A 37 -9.27 -5.73 10.05
C TYR A 37 -9.10 -6.27 8.62
N PRO A 38 -8.92 -5.37 7.64
CA PRO A 38 -8.66 -5.78 6.27
C PRO A 38 -7.29 -6.45 6.14
N ASP A 39 -7.11 -7.26 5.11
CA ASP A 39 -5.79 -7.74 4.74
C ASP A 39 -4.88 -6.56 4.37
N PRO A 40 -3.80 -6.30 5.13
CA PRO A 40 -2.92 -5.15 4.88
C PRO A 40 -2.21 -5.22 3.52
N LEU A 41 -2.11 -6.41 2.92
CA LEU A 41 -1.52 -6.63 1.60
C LEU A 41 -2.55 -6.65 0.48
N GLN A 42 -3.85 -6.57 0.78
CA GLN A 42 -5.00 -6.57 -0.15
C GLN A 42 -4.89 -7.68 -1.23
N ARG A 43 -4.50 -8.88 -0.81
CA ARG A 43 -4.16 -10.00 -1.73
C ARG A 43 -5.31 -10.36 -2.66
N GLU A 44 -6.50 -10.54 -2.10
CA GLU A 44 -7.69 -10.92 -2.86
C GLU A 44 -8.09 -9.82 -3.86
N LEU A 45 -8.14 -8.57 -3.42
CA LEU A 45 -8.46 -7.44 -4.28
C LEU A 45 -7.43 -7.26 -5.41
N LYS A 46 -6.14 -7.38 -5.09
CA LYS A 46 -5.07 -7.31 -6.10
C LYS A 46 -5.17 -8.44 -7.12
N ALA A 47 -5.52 -9.65 -6.70
CA ALA A 47 -5.73 -10.78 -7.61
C ALA A 47 -6.83 -10.51 -8.62
N LEU A 48 -7.98 -10.00 -8.16
CA LEU A 48 -9.10 -9.62 -9.03
C LEU A 48 -8.73 -8.51 -10.03
N ILE A 49 -8.02 -7.49 -9.56
CA ILE A 49 -7.57 -6.38 -10.43
C ILE A 49 -6.53 -6.90 -11.44
N ALA A 50 -5.61 -7.75 -11.02
CA ALA A 50 -4.60 -8.36 -11.88
C ALA A 50 -5.23 -9.15 -13.03
N GLU A 51 -6.23 -9.97 -12.72
CA GLU A 51 -7.00 -10.72 -13.71
C GLU A 51 -7.72 -9.78 -14.70
N GLN A 52 -8.44 -8.79 -14.17
CA GLN A 52 -9.18 -7.84 -14.99
C GLN A 52 -8.29 -7.00 -15.93
N LYS A 53 -7.10 -6.64 -15.46
CA LYS A 53 -6.14 -5.79 -16.19
C LYS A 53 -5.13 -6.58 -17.02
N GLY A 54 -5.05 -7.89 -16.86
CA GLY A 54 -4.05 -8.71 -17.54
C GLY A 54 -2.62 -8.41 -17.13
N VAL A 55 -2.40 -8.02 -15.86
CA VAL A 55 -1.08 -7.70 -15.31
C VAL A 55 -0.75 -8.62 -14.13
N LYS A 56 0.52 -8.66 -13.72
CA LYS A 56 0.94 -9.44 -12.55
C LYS A 56 0.50 -8.73 -11.25
N VAL A 57 0.18 -9.51 -10.23
CA VAL A 57 -0.21 -9.00 -8.90
C VAL A 57 0.87 -8.09 -8.31
N GLU A 58 2.15 -8.44 -8.51
CA GLU A 58 3.30 -7.68 -8.03
C GLU A 58 3.45 -6.31 -8.69
N SER A 59 2.78 -6.10 -9.82
CA SER A 59 2.76 -4.81 -10.53
C SER A 59 1.66 -3.87 -10.04
N ILE A 60 0.89 -4.27 -9.01
CA ILE A 60 -0.25 -3.50 -8.49
C ILE A 60 0.09 -2.94 -7.12
N PHE A 61 0.02 -1.63 -7.01
CA PHE A 61 -0.03 -0.90 -5.75
C PHE A 61 -1.46 -0.35 -5.56
N LEU A 62 -2.02 -0.53 -4.37
CA LEU A 62 -3.30 0.03 -3.98
C LEU A 62 -3.07 0.99 -2.80
N GLY A 63 -3.46 2.24 -2.98
CA GLY A 63 -3.33 3.30 -2.00
C GLY A 63 -4.64 4.06 -1.78
N ASN A 64 -4.64 4.93 -0.78
CA ASN A 64 -5.78 5.77 -0.44
C ASN A 64 -5.72 7.10 -1.21
N GLY A 65 -6.07 7.05 -2.48
CA GLY A 65 -6.01 8.19 -3.39
C GLY A 65 -4.65 8.35 -4.08
N SER A 66 -4.62 9.23 -5.09
CA SER A 66 -3.44 9.47 -5.92
C SER A 66 -2.30 10.18 -5.18
N ASP A 67 -2.61 10.96 -4.16
CA ASP A 67 -1.61 11.74 -3.43
C ASP A 67 -0.63 10.85 -2.67
N GLU A 68 -1.13 9.77 -2.05
CA GLU A 68 -0.29 8.75 -1.42
C GLU A 68 0.63 8.07 -2.44
N ALA A 69 0.09 7.69 -3.59
CA ALA A 69 0.86 7.07 -4.65
C ALA A 69 1.96 8.00 -5.18
N ILE A 70 1.65 9.28 -5.38
CA ILE A 70 2.60 10.30 -5.83
C ILE A 70 3.72 10.47 -4.80
N ASP A 71 3.39 10.63 -3.51
CA ASP A 71 4.39 10.77 -2.43
C ASP A 71 5.31 9.55 -2.37
N LEU A 72 4.76 8.35 -2.44
CA LEU A 72 5.54 7.12 -2.42
C LEU A 72 6.47 6.97 -3.63
N ILE A 73 6.03 7.38 -4.82
CA ILE A 73 6.88 7.39 -6.02
C ILE A 73 8.07 8.32 -5.81
N PHE A 74 7.86 9.54 -5.32
CA PHE A 74 8.96 10.46 -5.05
C PHE A 74 9.94 9.89 -4.01
N ARG A 75 9.44 9.31 -2.93
CA ARG A 75 10.30 8.70 -1.89
C ARG A 75 11.07 7.48 -2.38
N ALA A 76 10.48 6.70 -3.30
CA ALA A 76 11.11 5.49 -3.82
C ALA A 76 12.19 5.78 -4.87
N PHE A 77 12.00 6.82 -5.69
CA PHE A 77 12.83 7.07 -6.88
C PHE A 77 13.68 8.34 -6.79
N CYS A 78 13.43 9.23 -5.83
CA CYS A 78 14.16 10.50 -5.71
C CYS A 78 14.93 10.58 -4.39
N GLN A 79 16.22 10.84 -4.48
CA GLN A 79 17.04 11.15 -3.31
C GLN A 79 16.89 12.63 -2.96
N PRO A 80 16.45 12.98 -1.72
CA PRO A 80 16.28 14.36 -1.30
C PRO A 80 17.56 15.19 -1.45
N GLY A 81 17.45 16.38 -2.02
CA GLY A 81 18.58 17.30 -2.23
C GLY A 81 19.51 16.92 -3.40
N VAL A 82 19.28 15.81 -4.07
CA VAL A 82 20.11 15.34 -5.21
C VAL A 82 19.30 15.27 -6.49
N ASP A 83 18.16 14.56 -6.46
CA ASP A 83 17.36 14.34 -7.65
C ASP A 83 16.33 15.44 -7.88
N ASN A 84 15.97 15.64 -9.14
CA ASN A 84 14.98 16.60 -9.59
C ASN A 84 13.81 15.90 -10.27
N VAL A 85 12.62 16.47 -10.10
CA VAL A 85 11.40 16.02 -10.74
C VAL A 85 10.95 17.07 -11.75
N VAL A 86 10.64 16.64 -12.97
CA VAL A 86 10.11 17.51 -14.03
C VAL A 86 8.62 17.22 -14.18
N ALA A 87 7.81 18.26 -14.10
CA ALA A 87 6.37 18.20 -14.36
C ALA A 87 6.02 19.16 -15.50
N ILE A 88 5.17 18.69 -16.42
CA ILE A 88 4.68 19.50 -17.55
C ILE A 88 3.40 20.20 -17.10
N GLU A 89 3.29 21.50 -17.31
CA GLU A 89 2.10 22.29 -17.00
C GLU A 89 1.22 22.54 -18.23
N PRO A 90 -0.10 22.64 -18.02
CA PRO A 90 -0.84 22.56 -16.76
C PRO A 90 -0.99 21.11 -16.25
N THR A 91 -0.83 20.90 -14.93
CA THR A 91 -0.94 19.60 -14.29
C THR A 91 -1.54 19.69 -12.89
N TYR A 92 -1.80 18.55 -12.28
CA TYR A 92 -2.29 18.44 -10.91
C TYR A 92 -1.28 19.04 -9.92
N GLY A 93 -1.73 20.00 -9.09
CA GLY A 93 -0.85 20.81 -8.23
C GLY A 93 -0.02 20.04 -7.21
N MET A 94 -0.42 18.80 -6.86
CA MET A 94 0.29 17.98 -5.88
C MET A 94 1.67 17.54 -6.35
N TYR A 95 1.91 17.39 -7.65
CA TYR A 95 3.26 17.10 -8.17
C TYR A 95 4.28 18.15 -7.74
N LYS A 96 3.92 19.43 -7.81
CA LYS A 96 4.79 20.52 -7.35
C LYS A 96 4.98 20.54 -5.84
N LYS A 97 3.92 20.21 -5.10
CA LYS A 97 3.92 20.24 -3.64
C LYS A 97 4.85 19.17 -3.08
N HIS A 98 4.73 17.94 -3.54
CA HIS A 98 5.60 16.83 -3.14
C HIS A 98 7.04 17.01 -3.61
N GLY A 99 7.26 17.47 -4.85
CA GLY A 99 8.60 17.76 -5.37
C GLY A 99 9.36 18.83 -4.57
N LYS A 100 8.67 19.77 -3.89
CA LYS A 100 9.30 20.75 -2.96
C LYS A 100 9.57 20.18 -1.58
N SER A 101 8.77 19.23 -1.11
CA SER A 101 8.94 18.59 0.20
C SER A 101 10.12 17.63 0.23
N SER A 102 10.61 17.21 -0.92
CA SER A 102 11.76 16.31 -1.07
C SER A 102 13.11 17.02 -1.07
N ARG A 103 13.14 18.33 -0.82
CA ARG A 103 14.38 19.14 -0.73
C ARG A 103 14.90 19.21 0.69
#